data_0d93b495f86fbe6a020d68eb8b77ad2c
#
_entry.id   0d93b495f86fbe6a020d68eb8b77ad2c
#
_cell.length_a   1.000
_cell.length_b   1.000
_cell.length_c   1.000
_cell.angle_alpha   90.00
_cell.angle_beta   90.00
_cell.angle_gamma   90.00
#
_symmetry.space_group_name_H-M   'P 1'
#
loop_
_entity.id
_entity.type
_entity.pdbx_description
1 polymer ?
#
loop_
_entity_poly.entity_id
_entity_poly.type
_entity_poly.pdbx_seq_one_letter_code
_entity_poly.pdbx_strand_id
1 'polypeptide(L)'
;MSPPPHGGARPGAGRPASEPTQRLRVPESQVPTVQAYLEAYRQGASLGAPRPLSLLPSTVALTAFSSRVPAGLPSPADDDVADVVDLNRHLVIHGHEPSTFIVRVSGWSMIGAGIFDGDEVLVDRALKARQGDIVVAIVNGELSIKRLSQVDGKVALLPENAHFKPIVFKEGETLELWGVVTRCLRNLR
;
A
#
# COMPACT_ATOMS: atom_id res chain seq x y z
N MET A 1 15.15 -33.42 -61.99
CA MET A 1 14.65 -32.16 -61.36
C MET A 1 13.98 -32.53 -60.10
N SER A 2 14.62 -32.29 -58.94
CA SER A 2 14.07 -32.54 -57.62
C SER A 2 13.28 -31.31 -57.14
N PRO A 3 12.12 -31.47 -56.51
CA PRO A 3 11.33 -30.34 -56.01
C PRO A 3 12.03 -29.66 -54.81
N PRO A 4 11.84 -28.33 -54.63
CA PRO A 4 12.46 -27.60 -53.53
C PRO A 4 11.84 -27.97 -52.18
N PRO A 5 12.62 -27.92 -51.06
CA PRO A 5 12.13 -28.23 -49.74
C PRO A 5 11.18 -27.14 -49.26
N HIS A 6 9.95 -27.52 -48.90
CA HIS A 6 8.99 -26.68 -48.26
C HIS A 6 9.27 -26.64 -46.74
N GLY A 7 9.41 -25.44 -46.19
CA GLY A 7 9.35 -25.25 -44.73
C GLY A 7 10.56 -24.54 -44.14
N GLY A 8 10.86 -23.31 -44.57
CA GLY A 8 11.78 -22.43 -43.85
C GLY A 8 11.14 -21.94 -42.58
N ALA A 9 11.84 -22.10 -41.44
CA ALA A 9 11.45 -21.54 -40.16
C ALA A 9 11.31 -20.01 -40.28
N ARG A 10 10.10 -19.49 -40.04
CA ARG A 10 9.85 -18.03 -39.99
C ARG A 10 10.36 -17.50 -38.67
N PRO A 11 11.26 -16.50 -38.64
CA PRO A 11 11.62 -15.81 -37.40
C PRO A 11 10.35 -15.18 -36.81
N GLY A 12 10.02 -15.53 -35.55
CA GLY A 12 8.86 -14.99 -34.83
C GLY A 12 7.59 -15.87 -34.79
N ALA A 13 7.62 -17.08 -35.39
CA ALA A 13 6.52 -18.04 -35.29
C ALA A 13 6.67 -18.94 -34.05
N GLY A 14 6.57 -18.36 -32.86
CA GLY A 14 6.48 -19.10 -31.59
C GLY A 14 5.68 -18.27 -30.60
N ARG A 15 4.80 -18.97 -29.83
CA ARG A 15 4.13 -18.32 -28.69
C ARG A 15 5.24 -17.76 -27.79
N PRO A 16 5.15 -16.47 -27.34
CA PRO A 16 6.11 -15.93 -26.38
C PRO A 16 6.31 -16.90 -25.23
N ALA A 17 7.55 -17.11 -24.81
CA ALA A 17 7.83 -17.96 -23.66
C ALA A 17 7.05 -17.41 -22.46
N SER A 18 6.10 -18.18 -21.94
CA SER A 18 5.41 -17.84 -20.71
C SER A 18 6.41 -17.95 -19.56
N GLU A 19 6.23 -17.10 -18.54
CA GLU A 19 7.03 -17.19 -17.32
C GLU A 19 7.03 -18.62 -16.77
N PRO A 20 8.16 -19.06 -16.19
CA PRO A 20 8.25 -20.40 -15.61
C PRO A 20 7.21 -20.55 -14.49
N THR A 21 6.35 -21.54 -14.60
CA THR A 21 5.29 -21.80 -13.64
C THR A 21 5.60 -23.02 -12.78
N GLN A 22 5.27 -22.94 -11.47
CA GLN A 22 5.34 -24.09 -10.57
C GLN A 22 3.92 -24.56 -10.20
N ARG A 23 3.76 -25.88 -10.08
CA ARG A 23 2.51 -26.46 -9.55
C ARG A 23 2.58 -26.51 -8.04
N LEU A 24 1.65 -25.84 -7.37
CA LEU A 24 1.51 -25.88 -5.92
C LEU A 24 0.27 -26.70 -5.56
N ARG A 25 0.36 -27.48 -4.47
CA ARG A 25 -0.80 -28.13 -3.86
C ARG A 25 -1.34 -27.19 -2.79
N VAL A 26 -2.57 -26.74 -2.97
CA VAL A 26 -3.27 -25.85 -2.05
C VAL A 26 -4.38 -26.63 -1.37
N PRO A 27 -4.52 -26.59 -0.02
CA PRO A 27 -5.67 -27.13 0.69
C PRO A 27 -6.97 -26.56 0.13
N GLU A 28 -8.01 -27.38 0.01
CA GLU A 28 -9.27 -26.98 -0.64
C GLU A 28 -9.91 -25.76 0.02
N SER A 29 -9.81 -25.64 1.36
CA SER A 29 -10.26 -24.50 2.14
C SER A 29 -9.53 -23.18 1.82
N GLN A 30 -8.34 -23.23 1.22
CA GLN A 30 -7.52 -22.07 0.87
C GLN A 30 -7.59 -21.69 -0.62
N VAL A 31 -8.22 -22.53 -1.44
CA VAL A 31 -8.33 -22.29 -2.88
C VAL A 31 -8.97 -20.94 -3.20
N PRO A 32 -10.09 -20.52 -2.58
CA PRO A 32 -10.70 -19.23 -2.85
C PRO A 32 -9.76 -18.05 -2.55
N THR A 33 -9.00 -18.13 -1.45
CA THR A 33 -8.04 -17.09 -1.04
C THR A 33 -6.89 -16.97 -2.05
N VAL A 34 -6.37 -18.13 -2.52
CA VAL A 34 -5.30 -18.15 -3.53
C VAL A 34 -5.81 -17.65 -4.88
N GLN A 35 -7.03 -17.99 -5.26
CA GLN A 35 -7.63 -17.49 -6.50
C GLN A 35 -7.84 -15.98 -6.45
N ALA A 36 -8.38 -15.45 -5.35
CA ALA A 36 -8.54 -14.00 -5.17
C ALA A 36 -7.19 -13.27 -5.21
N TYR A 37 -6.15 -13.86 -4.61
CA TYR A 37 -4.79 -13.31 -4.67
C TYR A 37 -4.25 -13.30 -6.11
N LEU A 38 -4.41 -14.40 -6.85
CA LEU A 38 -3.95 -14.49 -8.24
C LEU A 38 -4.73 -13.57 -9.18
N GLU A 39 -6.01 -13.37 -8.94
CA GLU A 39 -6.82 -12.39 -9.67
C GLU A 39 -6.36 -10.97 -9.41
N ALA A 40 -6.15 -10.61 -8.14
CA ALA A 40 -5.61 -9.31 -7.75
C ALA A 40 -4.22 -9.07 -8.37
N TYR A 41 -3.36 -10.08 -8.36
CA TYR A 41 -2.04 -10.03 -9.00
C TYR A 41 -2.13 -9.84 -10.52
N ARG A 42 -3.02 -10.58 -11.20
CA ARG A 42 -3.23 -10.45 -12.66
C ARG A 42 -3.83 -9.10 -13.06
N GLN A 43 -4.63 -8.50 -12.20
CA GLN A 43 -5.22 -7.17 -12.41
C GLN A 43 -4.24 -6.03 -12.12
N GLY A 44 -2.98 -6.35 -11.82
CA GLY A 44 -1.95 -5.35 -11.50
C GLY A 44 -2.24 -4.64 -10.17
N ALA A 45 -2.93 -5.32 -9.24
CA ALA A 45 -3.14 -4.86 -7.87
C ALA A 45 -1.83 -4.95 -7.05
N SER A 46 -0.71 -4.53 -7.63
CA SER A 46 0.45 -4.12 -6.85
C SER A 46 0.15 -2.75 -6.24
N LEU A 47 0.73 -2.46 -5.09
CA LEU A 47 0.86 -1.09 -4.61
C LEU A 47 1.28 -0.25 -5.83
N GLY A 48 0.41 0.67 -6.27
CA GLY A 48 0.71 1.50 -7.44
C GLY A 48 2.09 2.13 -7.25
N ALA A 49 2.86 2.24 -8.32
CA ALA A 49 4.21 2.80 -8.23
C ALA A 49 4.17 4.09 -7.38
N PRO A 50 5.04 4.23 -6.37
CA PRO A 50 5.07 5.41 -5.52
C PRO A 50 5.22 6.66 -6.36
N ARG A 51 4.33 7.63 -6.16
CA ARG A 51 4.43 8.92 -6.84
C ARG A 51 4.97 9.95 -5.85
N PRO A 52 6.12 10.58 -6.15
CA PRO A 52 6.61 11.68 -5.33
C PRO A 52 5.62 12.85 -5.40
N LEU A 53 5.48 13.57 -4.30
CA LEU A 53 4.75 14.83 -4.30
C LEU A 53 5.47 15.85 -5.19
N SER A 54 4.70 16.73 -5.84
CA SER A 54 5.27 17.79 -6.66
C SER A 54 6.20 18.67 -5.83
N LEU A 55 7.41 18.94 -6.34
CA LEU A 55 8.34 19.90 -5.73
C LEU A 55 7.91 21.36 -5.95
N LEU A 56 6.90 21.60 -6.78
CA LEU A 56 6.25 22.90 -6.94
C LEU A 56 4.88 22.84 -6.27
N PRO A 57 4.78 23.06 -4.97
CA PRO A 57 3.53 22.96 -4.25
C PRO A 57 2.57 24.07 -4.72
N SER A 58 1.41 23.67 -5.23
CA SER A 58 0.30 24.59 -5.32
C SER A 58 -0.25 24.82 -3.92
N THR A 59 -0.42 26.07 -3.51
CA THR A 59 -1.10 26.39 -2.27
C THR A 59 -2.59 26.15 -2.46
N VAL A 60 -3.16 25.25 -1.68
CA VAL A 60 -4.61 25.01 -1.63
C VAL A 60 -5.11 25.46 -0.28
N ALA A 61 -5.62 26.69 -0.24
CA ALA A 61 -6.20 27.27 0.96
C ALA A 61 -7.63 26.77 1.16
N LEU A 62 -7.91 26.14 2.29
CA LEU A 62 -9.22 25.70 2.71
C LEU A 62 -9.62 26.39 4.00
N THR A 63 -10.90 26.76 4.11
CA THR A 63 -11.45 27.26 5.37
C THR A 63 -11.64 26.10 6.34
N ALA A 64 -11.04 26.19 7.51
CA ALA A 64 -11.22 25.26 8.59
C ALA A 64 -12.18 25.84 9.64
N PHE A 65 -13.08 25.00 10.14
CA PHE A 65 -14.00 25.36 11.24
C PHE A 65 -13.42 24.86 12.57
N SER A 66 -13.59 25.62 13.64
CA SER A 66 -13.18 25.22 14.98
C SER A 66 -14.15 24.23 15.61
N SER A 67 -15.42 24.29 15.21
CA SER A 67 -16.49 23.42 15.69
C SER A 67 -16.28 21.98 15.26
N ARG A 68 -16.60 21.04 16.16
CA ARG A 68 -16.57 19.60 15.87
C ARG A 68 -17.94 19.16 15.37
N VAL A 69 -17.93 18.40 14.27
CA VAL A 69 -19.15 17.74 13.79
C VAL A 69 -19.31 16.41 14.53
N PRO A 70 -20.35 16.25 15.38
CA PRO A 70 -20.56 15.00 16.06
C PRO A 70 -21.02 13.91 15.09
N ALA A 71 -20.42 12.72 15.17
CA ALA A 71 -20.84 11.56 14.40
C ALA A 71 -21.97 10.74 15.07
N GLY A 72 -22.57 11.28 16.11
CA GLY A 72 -23.67 10.69 16.88
C GLY A 72 -24.90 11.59 16.87
N LEU A 73 -25.32 12.04 18.06
CA LEU A 73 -26.46 12.96 18.21
C LEU A 73 -26.08 14.34 17.66
N PRO A 74 -27.04 15.05 17.01
CA PRO A 74 -26.79 16.38 16.47
C PRO A 74 -26.45 17.38 17.60
N SER A 75 -25.58 18.31 17.31
CA SER A 75 -25.23 19.47 18.13
C SER A 75 -25.57 20.76 17.38
N PRO A 76 -25.85 21.88 18.08
CA PRO A 76 -26.02 23.16 17.41
C PRO A 76 -24.83 23.46 16.50
N ALA A 77 -25.13 24.03 15.31
CA ALA A 77 -24.09 24.45 14.39
C ALA A 77 -23.53 25.79 14.89
N ASP A 78 -22.24 25.78 15.21
CA ASP A 78 -21.44 27.00 15.43
C ASP A 78 -20.66 27.28 14.14
N ASP A 79 -20.89 28.45 13.56
CA ASP A 79 -20.23 28.90 12.33
C ASP A 79 -18.84 29.53 12.60
N ASP A 80 -18.20 29.17 13.68
CA ASP A 80 -16.90 29.67 14.06
C ASP A 80 -15.80 29.19 13.11
N VAL A 81 -15.41 30.09 12.20
CA VAL A 81 -14.24 29.88 11.34
C VAL A 81 -12.99 29.99 12.18
N ALA A 82 -12.22 28.93 12.29
CA ALA A 82 -10.99 28.94 13.06
C ALA A 82 -9.81 29.52 12.30
N ASP A 83 -9.59 29.11 11.05
CA ASP A 83 -8.39 29.47 10.31
C ASP A 83 -8.52 29.13 8.82
N VAL A 84 -7.56 29.65 8.04
CA VAL A 84 -7.34 29.23 6.66
C VAL A 84 -6.13 28.27 6.64
N VAL A 85 -6.38 27.05 6.27
CA VAL A 85 -5.39 25.96 6.27
C VAL A 85 -4.91 25.69 4.86
N ASP A 86 -3.59 25.69 4.66
CA ASP A 86 -2.99 25.14 3.43
C ASP A 86 -3.02 23.62 3.51
N LEU A 87 -3.73 22.99 2.58
CA LEU A 87 -3.93 21.54 2.56
C LEU A 87 -2.60 20.78 2.52
N ASN A 88 -1.62 21.25 1.77
CA ASN A 88 -0.33 20.58 1.67
C ASN A 88 0.39 20.58 3.03
N ARG A 89 0.41 21.71 3.71
CA ARG A 89 1.00 21.83 5.07
C ARG A 89 0.22 21.05 6.12
N HIS A 90 -1.08 20.86 5.91
CA HIS A 90 -1.90 20.07 6.81
C HIS A 90 -1.62 18.57 6.68
N LEU A 91 -1.34 18.10 5.47
CA LEU A 91 -1.16 16.67 5.17
C LEU A 91 0.30 16.22 5.31
N VAL A 92 1.25 17.06 4.95
CA VAL A 92 2.68 16.72 4.87
C VAL A 92 3.44 17.38 6.02
N ILE A 93 4.36 16.68 6.64
CA ILE A 93 5.25 17.23 7.67
C ILE A 93 6.18 18.23 7.00
N HIS A 94 6.22 19.45 7.53
CA HIS A 94 7.08 20.51 7.00
C HIS A 94 8.55 20.09 6.94
N GLY A 95 9.17 20.29 5.79
CA GLY A 95 10.55 19.86 5.50
C GLY A 95 10.67 18.40 5.04
N HIS A 96 9.59 17.62 5.07
CA HIS A 96 9.58 16.23 4.60
C HIS A 96 8.94 16.07 3.22
N GLU A 97 8.62 17.16 2.53
CA GLU A 97 7.95 17.12 1.23
C GLU A 97 8.71 16.24 0.21
N PRO A 98 10.05 16.29 0.10
CA PRO A 98 10.79 15.47 -0.86
C PRO A 98 10.80 13.97 -0.50
N SER A 99 10.55 13.64 0.77
CA SER A 99 10.55 12.26 1.30
C SER A 99 9.16 11.69 1.51
N THR A 100 8.11 12.46 1.23
CA THR A 100 6.72 12.02 1.36
C THR A 100 6.16 11.56 0.02
N PHE A 101 5.55 10.39 0.01
CA PHE A 101 5.00 9.74 -1.17
C PHE A 101 3.55 9.37 -0.96
N ILE A 102 2.78 9.34 -2.05
CA ILE A 102 1.44 8.77 -2.07
C ILE A 102 1.55 7.35 -2.61
N VAL A 103 0.98 6.40 -1.88
CA VAL A 103 0.94 4.98 -2.26
C VAL A 103 -0.50 4.50 -2.18
N ARG A 104 -0.98 3.82 -3.24
CA ARG A 104 -2.30 3.19 -3.23
C ARG A 104 -2.22 1.83 -2.57
N VAL A 105 -3.14 1.58 -1.63
CA VAL A 105 -3.25 0.32 -0.90
C VAL A 105 -4.01 -0.70 -1.73
N SER A 106 -3.52 -1.93 -1.71
CA SER A 106 -4.22 -3.10 -2.27
C SER A 106 -4.33 -4.19 -1.22
N GLY A 107 -5.53 -4.73 -1.07
CA GLY A 107 -5.83 -5.82 -0.16
C GLY A 107 -6.39 -5.41 1.20
N TRP A 108 -6.63 -6.41 2.05
CA TRP A 108 -7.50 -6.30 3.22
C TRP A 108 -6.77 -6.50 4.55
N SER A 109 -5.45 -6.54 4.53
CA SER A 109 -4.65 -6.90 5.71
C SER A 109 -4.67 -5.84 6.81
N MET A 110 -5.13 -4.61 6.53
CA MET A 110 -5.08 -3.46 7.45
C MET A 110 -6.46 -2.87 7.76
N ILE A 111 -7.55 -3.60 7.52
CA ILE A 111 -8.92 -3.12 7.73
C ILE A 111 -9.22 -2.75 9.18
N GLY A 112 -8.63 -3.45 10.15
CA GLY A 112 -8.75 -3.14 11.58
C GLY A 112 -8.09 -1.82 11.96
N ALA A 113 -7.15 -1.33 11.16
CA ALA A 113 -6.55 0.00 11.28
C ALA A 113 -7.31 1.07 10.48
N GLY A 114 -8.44 0.72 9.86
CA GLY A 114 -9.24 1.64 9.05
C GLY A 114 -8.67 1.89 7.66
N ILE A 115 -7.70 1.10 7.19
CA ILE A 115 -7.11 1.19 5.85
C ILE A 115 -7.67 0.06 5.00
N PHE A 116 -8.29 0.41 3.88
CA PHE A 116 -9.02 -0.50 3.01
C PHE A 116 -8.39 -0.57 1.62
N ASP A 117 -8.81 -1.56 0.86
CA ASP A 117 -8.45 -1.69 -0.55
C ASP A 117 -8.84 -0.45 -1.35
N GLY A 118 -7.92 0.06 -2.16
CA GLY A 118 -8.11 1.27 -2.96
C GLY A 118 -7.82 2.59 -2.25
N ASP A 119 -7.63 2.61 -0.93
CA ASP A 119 -7.21 3.82 -0.21
C ASP A 119 -5.84 4.31 -0.69
N GLU A 120 -5.58 5.60 -0.54
CA GLU A 120 -4.27 6.18 -0.71
C GLU A 120 -3.67 6.53 0.66
N VAL A 121 -2.40 6.19 0.86
CA VAL A 121 -1.68 6.54 2.10
C VAL A 121 -0.51 7.46 1.81
N LEU A 122 -0.29 8.43 2.69
CA LEU A 122 0.93 9.22 2.70
C LEU A 122 1.99 8.46 3.49
N VAL A 123 3.14 8.27 2.87
CA VAL A 123 4.27 7.54 3.44
C VAL A 123 5.47 8.47 3.49
N ASP A 124 5.99 8.68 4.68
CA ASP A 124 7.16 9.50 4.91
C ASP A 124 8.39 8.62 5.15
N ARG A 125 9.39 8.77 4.29
CA ARG A 125 10.63 8.01 4.32
C ARG A 125 11.71 8.63 5.23
N ALA A 126 11.54 9.89 5.64
CA ALA A 126 12.47 10.55 6.56
C ALA A 126 12.16 10.21 8.02
N LEU A 127 10.97 9.73 8.32
CA LEU A 127 10.59 9.33 9.67
C LEU A 127 11.27 8.04 10.08
N LYS A 128 11.81 8.05 11.29
CA LYS A 128 12.28 6.83 11.95
C LYS A 128 11.08 6.09 12.53
N ALA A 129 10.81 4.90 12.00
CA ALA A 129 9.71 4.07 12.48
C ALA A 129 9.89 3.64 13.94
N ARG A 130 8.79 3.61 14.68
CA ARG A 130 8.69 3.19 16.09
C ARG A 130 7.72 2.02 16.20
N GLN A 131 7.83 1.27 17.27
CA GLN A 131 6.84 0.24 17.59
C GLN A 131 5.43 0.84 17.63
N GLY A 132 4.50 0.19 16.97
CA GLY A 132 3.11 0.64 16.84
C GLY A 132 2.82 1.44 15.57
N ASP A 133 3.85 1.95 14.87
CA ASP A 133 3.65 2.66 13.62
C ASP A 133 3.14 1.71 12.52
N ILE A 134 2.29 2.24 11.66
CA ILE A 134 1.98 1.58 10.40
C ILE A 134 3.09 1.94 9.42
N VAL A 135 3.69 0.93 8.82
CA VAL A 135 4.85 1.08 7.94
C VAL A 135 4.60 0.42 6.60
N VAL A 136 5.25 0.95 5.58
CA VAL A 136 5.47 0.24 4.34
C VAL A 136 6.84 -0.42 4.42
N ALA A 137 6.89 -1.71 4.24
CA ALA A 137 8.10 -2.52 4.33
C ALA A 137 8.30 -3.34 3.06
N ILE A 138 9.54 -3.66 2.75
CA ILE A 138 9.89 -4.59 1.67
C ILE A 138 10.04 -5.98 2.30
N VAL A 139 9.19 -6.90 1.85
CA VAL A 139 9.18 -8.29 2.28
C VAL A 139 9.34 -9.16 1.03
N ASN A 140 10.41 -9.92 0.96
CA ASN A 140 10.74 -10.77 -0.20
C ASN A 140 10.75 -10.01 -1.55
N GLY A 141 11.17 -8.73 -1.52
CA GLY A 141 11.22 -7.87 -2.71
C GLY A 141 9.90 -7.17 -3.05
N GLU A 142 8.84 -7.37 -2.27
CA GLU A 142 7.53 -6.76 -2.48
C GLU A 142 7.18 -5.76 -1.38
N LEU A 143 6.54 -4.66 -1.75
CA LEU A 143 6.04 -3.68 -0.77
C LEU A 143 4.82 -4.25 -0.04
N SER A 144 4.81 -4.11 1.28
CA SER A 144 3.70 -4.51 2.13
C SER A 144 3.43 -3.47 3.21
N ILE A 145 2.15 -3.21 3.50
CA ILE A 145 1.74 -2.31 4.58
C ILE A 145 1.33 -3.13 5.79
N LYS A 146 1.95 -2.85 6.95
CA LYS A 146 1.71 -3.57 8.21
C LYS A 146 1.98 -2.68 9.41
N ARG A 147 1.57 -3.12 10.61
CA ARG A 147 1.99 -2.49 11.85
C ARG A 147 3.32 -3.06 12.32
N LEU A 148 4.27 -2.19 12.58
CA LEU A 148 5.57 -2.55 13.17
C LEU A 148 5.37 -2.92 14.64
N SER A 149 5.85 -4.10 15.04
CA SER A 149 5.70 -4.61 16.40
C SER A 149 6.83 -5.55 16.78
N GLN A 150 6.68 -6.16 17.95
CA GLN A 150 7.54 -7.25 18.42
C GLN A 150 6.68 -8.43 18.88
N VAL A 151 7.10 -9.64 18.54
CA VAL A 151 6.51 -10.90 19.00
C VAL A 151 7.64 -11.73 19.60
N ASP A 152 7.52 -12.11 20.86
CA ASP A 152 8.54 -12.84 21.62
C ASP A 152 9.94 -12.19 21.54
N GLY A 153 9.99 -10.86 21.65
CA GLY A 153 11.22 -10.07 21.57
C GLY A 153 11.80 -9.91 20.15
N LYS A 154 11.17 -10.49 19.13
CA LYS A 154 11.60 -10.39 17.73
C LYS A 154 10.78 -9.35 17.00
N VAL A 155 11.41 -8.63 16.07
CA VAL A 155 10.71 -7.68 15.21
C VAL A 155 9.68 -8.41 14.35
N ALA A 156 8.49 -7.85 14.27
CA ALA A 156 7.38 -8.42 13.53
C ALA A 156 6.59 -7.34 12.79
N LEU A 157 6.00 -7.73 11.67
CA LEU A 157 5.03 -6.96 10.94
C LEU A 157 3.64 -7.58 11.14
N LEU A 158 2.77 -6.88 11.85
CA LEU A 158 1.44 -7.37 12.20
C LEU A 158 0.40 -6.85 11.20
N PRO A 159 -0.44 -7.74 10.64
CA PRO A 159 -1.65 -7.31 9.97
C PRO A 159 -2.69 -6.83 10.99
N GLU A 160 -3.53 -5.92 10.59
CA GLU A 160 -4.72 -5.48 11.33
C GLU A 160 -5.98 -6.19 10.79
N ASN A 161 -5.86 -7.49 10.60
CA ASN A 161 -6.94 -8.38 10.17
C ASN A 161 -6.60 -9.81 10.60
N ALA A 162 -7.48 -10.42 11.38
CA ALA A 162 -7.30 -11.75 11.96
C ALA A 162 -7.13 -12.89 10.92
N HIS A 163 -7.56 -12.66 9.68
CA HIS A 163 -7.39 -13.64 8.59
C HIS A 163 -5.97 -13.71 8.03
N PHE A 164 -5.10 -12.78 8.41
CA PHE A 164 -3.71 -12.72 7.97
C PHE A 164 -2.77 -13.06 9.12
N LYS A 165 -1.68 -13.75 8.81
CA LYS A 165 -0.68 -14.11 9.82
C LYS A 165 0.37 -13.01 9.96
N PRO A 166 0.91 -12.80 11.19
CA PRO A 166 2.09 -11.97 11.40
C PRO A 166 3.29 -12.46 10.60
N ILE A 167 4.11 -11.53 10.15
CA ILE A 167 5.44 -11.81 9.58
C ILE A 167 6.45 -11.55 10.68
N VAL A 168 7.04 -12.61 11.21
CA VAL A 168 8.04 -12.56 12.27
C VAL A 168 9.41 -12.81 11.66
N PHE A 169 10.36 -11.89 11.88
CA PHE A 169 11.70 -11.99 11.35
C PHE A 169 12.57 -12.87 12.27
N LYS A 170 13.26 -13.82 11.67
CA LYS A 170 14.21 -14.69 12.37
C LYS A 170 15.53 -13.96 12.58
N GLU A 171 16.36 -14.51 13.49
CA GLU A 171 17.71 -14.01 13.68
C GLU A 171 18.52 -14.11 12.38
N GLY A 172 19.11 -12.99 11.95
CA GLY A 172 19.82 -12.90 10.67
C GLY A 172 18.96 -12.46 9.47
N GLU A 173 17.62 -12.43 9.59
CA GLU A 173 16.75 -11.83 8.58
C GLU A 173 16.68 -10.31 8.77
N THR A 174 16.76 -9.56 7.68
CA THR A 174 16.69 -8.10 7.72
C THR A 174 15.30 -7.62 7.30
N LEU A 175 14.75 -6.74 8.12
CA LEU A 175 13.56 -5.96 7.76
C LEU A 175 14.01 -4.69 7.04
N GLU A 176 13.57 -4.51 5.83
CA GLU A 176 13.76 -3.25 5.11
C GLU A 176 12.49 -2.42 5.22
N LEU A 177 12.56 -1.32 5.99
CA LEU A 177 11.46 -0.35 6.10
C LEU A 177 11.58 0.67 4.98
N TRP A 178 10.54 0.79 4.17
CA TRP A 178 10.50 1.76 3.09
C TRP A 178 10.03 3.14 3.58
N GLY A 179 9.12 3.20 4.57
CA GLY A 179 8.67 4.44 5.18
C GLY A 179 7.53 4.24 6.19
N VAL A 180 7.18 5.32 6.89
CA VAL A 180 6.11 5.37 7.89
C VAL A 180 4.86 5.96 7.29
N VAL A 181 3.72 5.32 7.48
CA VAL A 181 2.40 5.83 7.06
C VAL A 181 1.95 6.91 8.01
N THR A 182 1.71 8.12 7.49
CA THR A 182 1.32 9.28 8.29
C THR A 182 -0.15 9.64 8.15
N ARG A 183 -0.76 9.36 7.02
CA ARG A 183 -2.18 9.67 6.71
C ARG A 183 -2.77 8.59 5.82
N CYS A 184 -4.08 8.43 5.93
CA CYS A 184 -4.88 7.63 5.00
C CYS A 184 -5.93 8.55 4.36
N LEU A 185 -6.01 8.51 3.04
CA LEU A 185 -6.94 9.30 2.24
C LEU A 185 -7.88 8.34 1.53
N ARG A 186 -9.17 8.58 1.69
CA ARG A 186 -10.21 7.78 1.05
C ARG A 186 -11.16 8.67 0.28
N ASN A 187 -11.41 8.28 -0.97
CA ASN A 187 -12.50 8.88 -1.72
C ASN A 187 -13.81 8.21 -1.28
N LEU A 188 -14.78 9.02 -0.85
CA LEU A 188 -16.09 8.53 -0.39
C LEU A 188 -17.17 8.57 -1.49
N ARG A 189 -16.80 9.00 -2.71
CA ARG A 189 -17.70 9.07 -3.88
C ARG A 189 -17.04 8.47 -5.10
#